data_6a0a838dec2d8ebb64ae4415432aae53
#
_entry.id   6a0a838dec2d8ebb64ae4415432aae53
#
_cell.length_a   1.000
_cell.length_b   1.000
_cell.length_c   1.000
_cell.angle_alpha   90.00
_cell.angle_beta   90.00
_cell.angle_gamma   90.00
#
_symmetry.space_group_name_H-M   'P 1'
#
loop_
_entity.id
_entity.type
_entity.pdbx_description
1 polymer ?
#
loop_
_entity_poly.entity_id
_entity_poly.type
_entity_poly.pdbx_seq_one_letter_code
_entity_poly.pdbx_strand_id
1 'polypeptide(L)'
;MKLVTYRLSGAEHVGALTADGKGVLPLPAADMNTLIETMTLADLRSAAAAAERGGAVPLSDVELLAPIPRPRQDVVCLGMNYRDHAEESARYSADAFTKNSTAAVYFSKRVSEAGKPDGVIPRHAGLTDRLDYEVELAVVLGKAARDVKAVDAADCIFGYTVLNDVSARDLQTGHKQWYFGKSLDGFTPMGPVLVTADEIVYPPALEITSRVNGELRQKSNTALLITSIGQILEELTGGMTLLPGTIIATGTPAGVGMGFDPPRFLQSGDTVECAIEGIGTLCSTVI
;
A
#
# COMPACT_ATOMS: atom_id res chain seq x y z
N MET A 1 11.41 -3.71 12.10
CA MET A 1 11.24 -2.34 12.66
C MET A 1 10.03 -1.68 11.99
N LYS A 2 9.36 -0.71 12.66
CA LYS A 2 8.28 0.09 12.07
C LYS A 2 8.82 1.47 11.70
N LEU A 3 8.99 1.72 10.41
CA LEU A 3 9.54 2.97 9.88
C LEU A 3 8.42 3.94 9.53
N VAL A 4 8.68 5.23 9.73
CA VAL A 4 7.73 6.32 9.48
C VAL A 4 8.41 7.48 8.78
N THR A 5 7.66 8.18 7.95
CA THR A 5 7.95 9.56 7.56
C THR A 5 7.05 10.47 8.37
N TYR A 6 7.61 11.52 8.94
CA TYR A 6 6.87 12.43 9.82
C TYR A 6 7.29 13.88 9.60
N ARG A 7 6.39 14.80 9.96
CA ARG A 7 6.66 16.25 9.95
C ARG A 7 6.81 16.76 11.37
N LEU A 8 7.90 17.45 11.62
CA LEU A 8 8.21 18.13 12.87
C LEU A 8 8.64 19.56 12.56
N SER A 9 8.00 20.56 13.19
CA SER A 9 8.30 21.98 12.96
C SER A 9 8.32 22.40 11.48
N GLY A 10 7.45 21.80 10.66
CA GLY A 10 7.32 22.09 9.22
C GLY A 10 8.30 21.35 8.31
N ALA A 11 9.28 20.64 8.82
CA ALA A 11 10.23 19.84 8.05
C ALA A 11 9.85 18.35 8.06
N GLU A 12 10.10 17.66 6.94
CA GLU A 12 9.90 16.22 6.82
C GLU A 12 11.14 15.46 7.27
N HIS A 13 10.93 14.38 8.00
CA HIS A 13 11.97 13.52 8.55
C HIS A 13 11.56 12.05 8.42
N VAL A 14 12.53 11.17 8.51
CA VAL A 14 12.32 9.71 8.60
C VAL A 14 12.76 9.20 9.98
N GLY A 15 12.08 8.17 10.46
CA GLY A 15 12.40 7.60 11.76
C GLY A 15 11.85 6.18 11.93
N ALA A 16 12.18 5.58 13.07
CA ALA A 16 11.58 4.33 13.52
C ALA A 16 10.71 4.58 14.74
N LEU A 17 9.56 3.92 14.84
CA LEU A 17 8.78 3.96 16.08
C LEU A 17 9.53 3.26 17.21
N THR A 18 9.41 3.82 18.41
CA THR A 18 9.85 3.14 19.64
C THR A 18 9.07 1.84 19.87
N ALA A 19 9.62 0.92 20.65
CA ALA A 19 8.99 -0.37 20.92
C ALA A 19 7.59 -0.25 21.53
N ASP A 20 7.33 0.79 22.33
CA ASP A 20 6.03 1.09 22.94
C ASP A 20 5.09 1.88 22.01
N GLY A 21 5.57 2.27 20.82
CA GLY A 21 4.82 3.04 19.82
C GLY A 21 4.52 4.50 20.21
N LYS A 22 5.14 5.03 21.27
CA LYS A 22 4.83 6.38 21.78
C LYS A 22 5.81 7.46 21.32
N GLY A 23 6.87 7.08 20.62
CA GLY A 23 7.87 8.00 20.12
C GLY A 23 8.44 7.59 18.78
N VAL A 24 9.15 8.51 18.18
CA VAL A 24 9.89 8.33 16.93
C VAL A 24 11.39 8.52 17.21
N LEU A 25 12.20 7.57 16.79
CA LEU A 25 13.65 7.61 16.78
C LEU A 25 14.09 8.19 15.44
N PRO A 26 14.64 9.40 15.37
CA PRO A 26 15.08 9.99 14.10
C PRO A 26 16.17 9.16 13.43
N LEU A 27 16.07 8.96 12.13
CA LEU A 27 17.06 8.22 11.33
C LEU A 27 17.81 9.18 10.40
N PRO A 28 19.11 8.91 10.10
CA PRO A 28 19.97 9.84 9.37
C PRO A 28 19.82 9.67 7.84
N ALA A 29 18.62 9.95 7.31
CA ALA A 29 18.37 9.96 5.88
C ALA A 29 17.49 11.16 5.51
N ALA A 30 17.63 11.67 4.28
CA ALA A 30 16.88 12.83 3.82
C ALA A 30 15.39 12.53 3.62
N ASP A 31 15.09 11.33 3.14
CA ASP A 31 13.75 10.81 2.94
C ASP A 31 13.74 9.27 2.96
N MET A 32 12.54 8.68 2.92
CA MET A 32 12.39 7.21 2.96
C MET A 32 12.98 6.52 1.73
N ASN A 33 12.91 7.12 0.55
CA ASN A 33 13.53 6.54 -0.65
C ASN A 33 15.06 6.45 -0.51
N THR A 34 15.67 7.52 0.00
CA THR A 34 17.11 7.56 0.28
C THR A 34 17.48 6.55 1.36
N LEU A 35 16.67 6.42 2.42
CA LEU A 35 16.88 5.44 3.47
C LEU A 35 16.88 4.00 2.90
N ILE A 36 15.86 3.65 2.11
CA ILE A 36 15.73 2.33 1.48
C ILE A 36 16.91 2.02 0.56
N GLU A 37 17.41 3.02 -0.17
CA GLU A 37 18.47 2.84 -1.14
C GLU A 37 19.85 2.70 -0.49
N THR A 38 20.08 3.36 0.65
CA THR A 38 21.43 3.54 1.21
C THR A 38 21.69 2.78 2.51
N MET A 39 20.65 2.32 3.21
CA MET A 39 20.81 1.67 4.51
C MET A 39 20.38 0.20 4.49
N THR A 40 21.25 -0.66 5.02
CA THR A 40 20.89 -2.04 5.31
C THR A 40 20.05 -2.14 6.59
N LEU A 41 19.39 -3.27 6.83
CA LEU A 41 18.69 -3.52 8.11
C LEU A 41 19.63 -3.43 9.33
N ALA A 42 20.91 -3.78 9.18
CA ALA A 42 21.91 -3.64 10.24
C ALA A 42 22.21 -2.16 10.53
N ASP A 43 22.36 -1.35 9.47
CA ASP A 43 22.56 0.10 9.61
C ASP A 43 21.36 0.76 10.28
N LEU A 44 20.14 0.39 9.90
CA LEU A 44 18.89 0.90 10.51
C LEU A 44 18.82 0.58 12.00
N ARG A 45 19.14 -0.66 12.40
CA ARG A 45 19.17 -1.04 13.82
C ARG A 45 20.21 -0.26 14.60
N SER A 46 21.40 -0.09 14.01
CA SER A 46 22.49 0.68 14.63
C SER A 46 22.13 2.17 14.79
N ALA A 47 21.51 2.76 13.76
CA ALA A 47 21.06 4.14 13.78
C ALA A 47 19.93 4.36 14.81
N ALA A 48 18.93 3.45 14.86
CA ALA A 48 17.86 3.50 15.83
C ALA A 48 18.38 3.40 17.28
N ALA A 49 19.30 2.48 17.56
CA ALA A 49 19.95 2.33 18.87
C ALA A 49 20.78 3.56 19.25
N ALA A 50 21.38 4.26 18.28
CA ALA A 50 22.05 5.53 18.51
C ALA A 50 21.05 6.66 18.83
N ALA A 51 19.94 6.73 18.08
CA ALA A 51 18.89 7.72 18.29
C ALA A 51 18.19 7.55 19.66
N GLU A 52 18.01 6.30 20.11
CA GLU A 52 17.40 6.00 21.41
C GLU A 52 18.20 6.62 22.57
N ARG A 53 19.53 6.65 22.48
CA ARG A 53 20.41 7.32 23.47
C ARG A 53 20.26 8.85 23.46
N GLY A 54 19.86 9.42 22.33
CA GLY A 54 19.59 10.87 22.18
C GLY A 54 18.19 11.28 22.65
N GLY A 55 17.32 10.32 22.89
CA GLY A 55 15.91 10.51 23.24
C GLY A 55 14.98 10.48 22.02
N ALA A 56 13.84 9.81 22.17
CA ALA A 56 12.80 9.78 21.15
C ALA A 56 12.01 11.09 21.11
N VAL A 57 11.56 11.48 19.93
CA VAL A 57 10.57 12.55 19.74
C VAL A 57 9.20 11.96 20.08
N PRO A 58 8.39 12.58 20.98
CA PRO A 58 7.05 12.09 21.28
C PRO A 58 6.18 12.00 20.01
N LEU A 59 5.44 10.92 19.85
CA LEU A 59 4.58 10.73 18.68
C LEU A 59 3.47 11.80 18.62
N SER A 60 3.06 12.36 19.79
CA SER A 60 2.10 13.46 19.88
C SER A 60 2.58 14.77 19.28
N ASP A 61 3.89 14.93 19.13
CA ASP A 61 4.51 16.19 18.70
C ASP A 61 4.79 16.22 17.19
N VAL A 62 4.48 15.12 16.50
CA VAL A 62 4.73 14.95 15.07
C VAL A 62 3.44 14.65 14.30
N GLU A 63 3.41 15.03 13.03
CA GLU A 63 2.41 14.61 12.09
C GLU A 63 2.96 13.44 11.28
N LEU A 64 2.32 12.28 11.34
CA LEU A 64 2.69 11.15 10.47
C LEU A 64 2.26 11.43 9.03
N LEU A 65 3.16 11.13 8.12
CA LEU A 65 2.91 11.14 6.67
C LEU A 65 2.82 9.70 6.16
N ALA A 66 2.45 9.53 4.88
CA ALA A 66 2.65 8.22 4.25
C ALA A 66 4.11 7.79 4.42
N PRO A 67 4.42 6.50 4.64
CA PRO A 67 5.80 6.06 4.83
C PRO A 67 6.71 6.45 3.66
N ILE A 68 6.19 6.40 2.43
CA ILE A 68 6.83 6.90 1.20
C ILE A 68 5.90 7.95 0.59
N PRO A 69 5.97 9.24 1.02
CA PRO A 69 5.03 10.25 0.56
C PRO A 69 5.09 10.47 -0.94
N ARG A 70 6.27 10.41 -1.53
CA ARG A 70 6.52 10.62 -2.96
C ARG A 70 7.29 9.44 -3.53
N PRO A 71 6.59 8.38 -4.01
CA PRO A 71 7.23 7.27 -4.70
C PRO A 71 8.03 7.78 -5.90
N ARG A 72 9.22 7.20 -6.14
CA ARG A 72 10.07 7.59 -7.29
C ARG A 72 9.46 7.20 -8.64
N GLN A 73 8.61 6.18 -8.63
CA GLN A 73 7.94 5.64 -9.80
C GLN A 73 6.46 5.43 -9.48
N ASP A 74 5.64 5.27 -10.51
CA ASP A 74 4.25 4.85 -10.36
C ASP A 74 4.21 3.52 -9.56
N VAL A 75 3.18 3.35 -8.72
CA VAL A 75 2.97 2.09 -8.00
C VAL A 75 2.53 1.02 -9.00
N VAL A 76 3.21 -0.12 -9.00
CA VAL A 76 2.81 -1.30 -9.77
C VAL A 76 1.68 -1.99 -9.01
N CYS A 77 0.58 -2.31 -9.68
CA CYS A 77 -0.59 -2.89 -9.07
C CYS A 77 -1.02 -4.19 -9.77
N LEU A 78 -1.62 -5.10 -9.00
CA LEU A 78 -2.25 -6.30 -9.51
C LEU A 78 -3.75 -6.21 -9.39
N GLY A 79 -4.46 -6.40 -10.50
CA GLY A 79 -5.90 -6.58 -10.52
C GLY A 79 -6.29 -8.04 -10.35
N MET A 80 -7.45 -8.28 -9.68
CA MET A 80 -8.08 -9.59 -9.57
C MET A 80 -7.15 -10.69 -9.02
N ASN A 81 -6.37 -10.37 -8.01
CA ASN A 81 -5.38 -11.29 -7.43
C ASN A 81 -5.90 -12.09 -6.22
N TYR A 82 -7.20 -11.98 -5.91
CA TYR A 82 -7.93 -12.87 -5.01
C TYR A 82 -9.11 -13.49 -5.76
N ARG A 83 -9.33 -14.80 -5.58
CA ARG A 83 -10.36 -15.54 -6.34
C ARG A 83 -11.75 -14.96 -6.14
N ASP A 84 -12.12 -14.75 -4.90
CA ASP A 84 -13.45 -14.23 -4.52
C ASP A 84 -13.69 -12.83 -5.12
N HIS A 85 -12.65 -11.98 -5.15
CA HIS A 85 -12.71 -10.66 -5.77
C HIS A 85 -12.82 -10.73 -7.30
N ALA A 86 -12.13 -11.67 -7.93
CA ALA A 86 -12.25 -11.89 -9.37
C ALA A 86 -13.68 -12.30 -9.77
N GLU A 87 -14.32 -13.17 -8.97
CA GLU A 87 -15.71 -13.59 -9.16
C GLU A 87 -16.72 -12.46 -8.89
N GLU A 88 -16.47 -11.64 -7.87
CA GLU A 88 -17.26 -10.45 -7.53
C GLU A 88 -17.20 -9.41 -8.66
N SER A 89 -16.01 -9.07 -9.12
CA SER A 89 -15.77 -8.07 -10.16
C SER A 89 -16.42 -8.46 -11.51
N ALA A 90 -16.38 -9.73 -11.87
CA ALA A 90 -17.01 -10.23 -13.06
C ALA A 90 -18.55 -10.07 -13.06
N ARG A 91 -19.19 -10.11 -11.88
CA ARG A 91 -20.64 -9.86 -11.73
C ARG A 91 -20.99 -8.39 -11.94
N TYR A 92 -20.10 -7.45 -11.55
CA TYR A 92 -20.32 -6.03 -11.73
C TYR A 92 -20.17 -5.59 -13.19
N SER A 93 -19.13 -6.04 -13.89
CA SER A 93 -18.88 -5.75 -15.31
C SER A 93 -18.01 -6.83 -15.92
N ALA A 94 -18.62 -7.81 -16.57
CA ALA A 94 -17.89 -8.88 -17.24
C ALA A 94 -16.90 -8.34 -18.27
N ASP A 95 -17.31 -7.36 -19.09
CA ASP A 95 -16.45 -6.80 -20.15
C ASP A 95 -15.19 -6.11 -19.63
N ALA A 96 -15.26 -5.47 -18.44
CA ALA A 96 -14.15 -4.74 -17.86
C ALA A 96 -13.24 -5.62 -16.99
N PHE A 97 -13.78 -6.71 -16.41
CA PHE A 97 -13.09 -7.50 -15.39
C PHE A 97 -12.97 -9.00 -15.72
N THR A 98 -13.48 -9.44 -16.87
CA THR A 98 -13.29 -10.86 -17.26
C THR A 98 -11.82 -11.14 -17.54
N LYS A 99 -11.25 -12.06 -16.76
CA LYS A 99 -9.90 -12.56 -16.98
C LYS A 99 -9.93 -13.69 -18.01
N ASN A 100 -9.56 -13.40 -19.25
CA ASN A 100 -9.52 -14.36 -20.35
C ASN A 100 -8.22 -15.18 -20.43
N SER A 101 -7.29 -14.97 -19.48
CA SER A 101 -6.01 -15.65 -19.43
C SER A 101 -5.61 -16.03 -18.02
N THR A 102 -4.66 -16.95 -17.88
CA THR A 102 -4.04 -17.30 -16.60
C THR A 102 -2.98 -16.28 -16.14
N ALA A 103 -2.60 -15.34 -17.01
CA ALA A 103 -1.61 -14.31 -16.71
C ALA A 103 -2.13 -13.31 -15.66
N ALA A 104 -1.26 -12.77 -14.84
CA ALA A 104 -1.59 -11.70 -13.91
C ALA A 104 -2.04 -10.44 -14.68
N VAL A 105 -2.93 -9.66 -14.07
CA VAL A 105 -3.35 -8.36 -14.61
C VAL A 105 -2.55 -7.28 -13.93
N TYR A 106 -1.64 -6.64 -14.67
CA TYR A 106 -0.85 -5.54 -14.17
C TYR A 106 -1.40 -4.20 -14.64
N PHE A 107 -1.39 -3.23 -13.74
CA PHE A 107 -1.64 -1.83 -14.05
C PHE A 107 -0.76 -0.94 -13.15
N SER A 108 -0.79 0.37 -13.33
CA SER A 108 -0.06 1.29 -12.48
C SER A 108 -0.95 2.40 -11.94
N LYS A 109 -0.53 2.96 -10.80
CA LYS A 109 -1.12 4.18 -10.22
C LYS A 109 -0.08 5.29 -10.25
N ARG A 110 -0.45 6.42 -10.85
CA ARG A 110 0.30 7.67 -10.69
C ARG A 110 0.12 8.19 -9.28
N VAL A 111 1.21 8.48 -8.61
CA VAL A 111 1.20 9.02 -7.24
C VAL A 111 2.09 10.25 -7.17
N SER A 112 1.49 11.43 -7.19
CA SER A 112 2.22 12.68 -6.95
C SER A 112 2.56 12.83 -5.47
N GLU A 113 1.59 12.55 -4.59
CA GLU A 113 1.76 12.44 -3.15
C GLU A 113 0.80 11.38 -2.59
N ALA A 114 1.32 10.44 -1.81
CA ALA A 114 0.54 9.40 -1.17
C ALA A 114 -0.24 9.98 0.03
N GLY A 115 -1.49 9.54 0.19
CA GLY A 115 -2.33 9.94 1.32
C GLY A 115 -1.73 9.47 2.66
N LYS A 116 -1.67 10.36 3.64
CA LYS A 116 -1.15 10.09 4.98
C LYS A 116 -2.13 9.29 5.84
N PRO A 117 -1.68 8.62 6.91
CA PRO A 117 -2.55 8.10 7.95
C PRO A 117 -3.43 9.21 8.54
N ASP A 118 -4.68 8.89 8.85
CA ASP A 118 -5.71 9.83 9.30
C ASP A 118 -5.93 11.01 8.34
N GLY A 119 -5.58 10.81 7.07
CA GLY A 119 -5.72 11.79 6.00
C GLY A 119 -7.10 11.76 5.33
N VAL A 120 -7.18 12.46 4.21
CA VAL A 120 -8.43 12.59 3.45
C VAL A 120 -8.33 11.92 2.09
N ILE A 121 -9.47 11.41 1.61
CA ILE A 121 -9.67 10.94 0.25
C ILE A 121 -10.60 11.94 -0.44
N PRO A 122 -10.12 12.74 -1.41
CA PRO A 122 -11.00 13.64 -2.18
C PRO A 122 -12.02 12.84 -2.97
N ARG A 123 -13.29 13.23 -2.89
CA ARG A 123 -14.36 12.56 -3.64
C ARG A 123 -14.33 12.87 -5.13
N HIS A 124 -13.65 13.96 -5.52
CA HIS A 124 -13.64 14.46 -6.91
C HIS A 124 -15.05 14.64 -7.49
N ALA A 125 -15.95 15.28 -6.73
CA ALA A 125 -17.32 15.53 -7.14
C ALA A 125 -17.40 16.18 -8.53
N GLY A 126 -18.29 15.68 -9.39
CA GLY A 126 -18.41 16.09 -10.77
C GLY A 126 -17.48 15.37 -11.76
N LEU A 127 -16.47 14.61 -11.26
CA LEU A 127 -15.64 13.74 -12.07
C LEU A 127 -16.04 12.27 -11.92
N THR A 128 -16.37 11.83 -10.69
CA THR A 128 -16.82 10.48 -10.38
C THR A 128 -17.91 10.48 -9.32
N ASP A 129 -18.86 9.55 -9.44
CA ASP A 129 -19.87 9.25 -8.43
C ASP A 129 -19.75 7.83 -7.89
N ARG A 130 -18.70 7.08 -8.29
CA ARG A 130 -18.49 5.67 -7.95
C ARG A 130 -17.15 5.45 -7.29
N LEU A 131 -16.90 6.23 -6.22
CA LEU A 131 -15.68 6.12 -5.41
C LEU A 131 -15.71 4.84 -4.58
N ASP A 132 -14.64 4.06 -4.61
CA ASP A 132 -14.52 2.76 -3.96
C ASP A 132 -13.18 2.58 -3.25
N TYR A 133 -13.11 1.65 -2.32
CA TYR A 133 -11.96 1.30 -1.49
C TYR A 133 -11.45 -0.10 -1.84
N GLU A 134 -10.14 -0.32 -1.67
CA GLU A 134 -9.47 -1.60 -1.87
C GLU A 134 -8.30 -1.72 -0.90
N VAL A 135 -8.45 -2.50 0.19
CA VAL A 135 -7.32 -2.77 1.08
C VAL A 135 -6.34 -3.73 0.42
N GLU A 136 -5.05 -3.36 0.40
CA GLU A 136 -3.99 -4.15 -0.22
C GLU A 136 -2.73 -4.21 0.64
N LEU A 137 -2.04 -5.35 0.62
CA LEU A 137 -0.66 -5.43 1.05
C LEU A 137 0.22 -4.80 -0.03
N ALA A 138 1.00 -3.80 0.36
CA ALA A 138 2.02 -3.23 -0.52
C ALA A 138 3.41 -3.75 -0.12
N VAL A 139 4.14 -4.26 -1.11
CA VAL A 139 5.52 -4.74 -0.99
C VAL A 139 6.45 -3.64 -1.49
N VAL A 140 7.51 -3.33 -0.72
CA VAL A 140 8.52 -2.34 -1.08
C VAL A 140 9.85 -3.03 -1.30
N LEU A 141 10.48 -2.79 -2.44
CA LEU A 141 11.78 -3.39 -2.77
C LEU A 141 12.94 -2.62 -2.13
N GLY A 142 13.96 -3.35 -1.66
CA GLY A 142 15.14 -2.80 -1.00
C GLY A 142 16.40 -2.76 -1.86
N LYS A 143 16.38 -3.46 -2.99
CA LYS A 143 17.52 -3.49 -3.92
C LYS A 143 17.05 -3.60 -5.36
N ALA A 144 17.93 -3.29 -6.30
CA ALA A 144 17.64 -3.48 -7.71
C ALA A 144 17.41 -4.98 -7.99
N ALA A 145 16.29 -5.29 -8.63
CA ALA A 145 15.84 -6.65 -8.94
C ALA A 145 15.74 -6.84 -10.45
N ARG A 146 16.49 -7.80 -10.96
CA ARG A 146 16.50 -8.22 -12.36
C ARG A 146 16.69 -9.73 -12.44
N ASP A 147 15.90 -10.40 -13.26
CA ASP A 147 15.93 -11.86 -13.47
C ASP A 147 15.83 -12.67 -12.15
N VAL A 148 15.04 -12.14 -11.18
CA VAL A 148 14.85 -12.75 -9.86
C VAL A 148 13.97 -13.99 -9.98
N LYS A 149 14.36 -15.09 -9.32
CA LYS A 149 13.52 -16.29 -9.22
C LYS A 149 12.54 -16.17 -8.05
N ALA A 150 11.36 -16.77 -8.18
CA ALA A 150 10.31 -16.69 -7.15
C ALA A 150 10.82 -17.13 -5.77
N VAL A 151 11.71 -18.10 -5.70
CA VAL A 151 12.31 -18.62 -4.45
C VAL A 151 13.25 -17.61 -3.78
N ASP A 152 13.83 -16.70 -4.55
CA ASP A 152 14.80 -15.70 -4.09
C ASP A 152 14.14 -14.31 -3.86
N ALA A 153 12.84 -14.22 -4.05
CA ALA A 153 12.09 -12.96 -3.99
C ALA A 153 12.23 -12.25 -2.63
N ALA A 154 12.26 -13.00 -1.54
CA ALA A 154 12.41 -12.47 -0.17
C ALA A 154 13.64 -11.56 -0.03
N ASP A 155 14.74 -11.91 -0.70
CA ASP A 155 16.00 -11.17 -0.66
C ASP A 155 15.92 -9.77 -1.29
N CYS A 156 14.87 -9.50 -2.07
CA CYS A 156 14.67 -8.22 -2.72
C CYS A 156 13.75 -7.29 -1.92
N ILE A 157 13.04 -7.81 -0.92
CA ILE A 157 12.01 -7.07 -0.18
C ILE A 157 12.64 -6.29 0.96
N PHE A 158 12.38 -4.99 1.01
CA PHE A 158 12.73 -4.11 2.12
C PHE A 158 11.69 -4.19 3.25
N GLY A 159 10.41 -4.22 2.88
CA GLY A 159 9.34 -4.25 3.85
C GLY A 159 7.94 -4.20 3.24
N TYR A 160 6.96 -3.99 4.11
CA TYR A 160 5.54 -4.07 3.80
C TYR A 160 4.79 -2.90 4.43
N THR A 161 3.75 -2.43 3.74
CA THR A 161 2.83 -1.42 4.28
C THR A 161 1.40 -1.70 3.82
N VAL A 162 0.42 -1.05 4.46
CA VAL A 162 -0.96 -1.06 3.97
C VAL A 162 -1.10 0.00 2.88
N LEU A 163 -1.84 -0.32 1.84
CA LEU A 163 -2.24 0.60 0.79
C LEU A 163 -3.76 0.48 0.57
N ASN A 164 -4.42 1.62 0.41
CA ASN A 164 -5.80 1.65 -0.07
C ASN A 164 -5.78 2.04 -1.55
N ASP A 165 -6.05 1.06 -2.44
CA ASP A 165 -6.12 1.30 -3.89
C ASP A 165 -7.47 1.92 -4.27
N VAL A 166 -7.66 3.19 -3.85
CA VAL A 166 -8.88 3.95 -4.12
C VAL A 166 -9.17 4.02 -5.60
N SER A 167 -10.43 3.82 -5.96
CA SER A 167 -10.88 3.62 -7.34
C SER A 167 -12.11 4.46 -7.67
N ALA A 168 -12.07 5.14 -8.81
CA ALA A 168 -13.25 5.72 -9.45
C ALA A 168 -13.78 4.71 -10.48
N ARG A 169 -14.79 3.91 -10.11
CA ARG A 169 -15.22 2.74 -10.89
C ARG A 169 -15.78 3.09 -12.26
N ASP A 170 -16.47 4.21 -12.37
CA ASP A 170 -16.98 4.74 -13.65
C ASP A 170 -15.84 5.12 -14.60
N LEU A 171 -14.79 5.79 -14.10
CA LEU A 171 -13.60 6.10 -14.90
C LEU A 171 -12.78 4.85 -15.21
N GLN A 172 -12.64 3.93 -14.25
CA GLN A 172 -11.95 2.66 -14.43
C GLN A 172 -12.61 1.80 -15.53
N THR A 173 -13.93 1.67 -15.51
CA THR A 173 -14.67 0.84 -16.48
C THR A 173 -14.99 1.57 -17.77
N GLY A 174 -15.09 2.90 -17.75
CA GLY A 174 -15.34 3.73 -18.92
C GLY A 174 -14.14 3.83 -19.86
N HIS A 175 -12.93 3.64 -19.35
CA HIS A 175 -11.69 3.58 -20.13
C HIS A 175 -11.22 2.13 -20.22
N LYS A 176 -10.63 1.72 -21.34
CA LYS A 176 -10.10 0.36 -21.50
C LYS A 176 -8.95 0.06 -20.53
N GLN A 177 -8.18 1.09 -20.16
CA GLN A 177 -7.10 1.02 -19.19
C GLN A 177 -7.57 1.61 -17.86
N TRP A 178 -7.25 0.95 -16.76
CA TRP A 178 -7.71 1.35 -15.40
C TRP A 178 -6.98 2.58 -14.86
N TYR A 179 -5.86 2.93 -15.46
CA TYR A 179 -4.93 3.95 -15.01
C TYR A 179 -5.59 5.25 -14.53
N PHE A 180 -6.51 5.83 -15.34
CA PHE A 180 -7.14 7.10 -14.99
C PHE A 180 -8.04 6.99 -13.76
N GLY A 181 -8.88 5.95 -13.68
CA GLY A 181 -9.76 5.72 -12.53
C GLY A 181 -9.04 5.34 -11.23
N LYS A 182 -7.75 5.01 -11.32
CA LYS A 182 -6.88 4.62 -10.20
C LYS A 182 -5.87 5.71 -9.78
N SER A 183 -5.69 6.77 -10.58
CA SER A 183 -4.57 7.72 -10.43
C SER A 183 -4.99 9.15 -10.10
N LEU A 184 -6.22 9.36 -9.62
CA LEU A 184 -6.63 10.69 -9.17
C LEU A 184 -5.89 11.07 -7.89
N ASP A 185 -5.67 12.37 -7.68
CA ASP A 185 -4.99 12.86 -6.48
C ASP A 185 -5.71 12.37 -5.20
N GLY A 186 -4.93 11.92 -4.21
CA GLY A 186 -5.45 11.36 -2.98
C GLY A 186 -5.89 9.89 -3.07
N PHE A 187 -5.77 9.23 -4.23
CA PHE A 187 -6.24 7.85 -4.46
C PHE A 187 -5.24 6.77 -4.02
N THR A 188 -4.17 7.15 -3.34
CA THR A 188 -3.18 6.19 -2.82
C THR A 188 -2.84 6.48 -1.36
N PRO A 189 -3.81 6.37 -0.42
CA PRO A 189 -3.48 6.35 1.00
C PRO A 189 -2.54 5.18 1.29
N MET A 190 -1.47 5.43 2.09
CA MET A 190 -0.43 4.44 2.41
C MET A 190 0.05 4.60 3.85
N GLY A 191 0.24 3.50 4.57
CA GLY A 191 0.72 3.48 5.95
C GLY A 191 0.00 2.47 6.83
N PRO A 192 -0.05 2.67 8.15
CA PRO A 192 0.48 3.82 8.91
C PRO A 192 2.00 3.81 9.01
N VAL A 193 2.65 2.67 8.77
CA VAL A 193 4.09 2.45 8.87
C VAL A 193 4.59 1.59 7.71
N LEU A 194 5.88 1.62 7.45
CA LEU A 194 6.59 0.63 6.65
C LEU A 194 7.28 -0.34 7.61
N VAL A 195 6.82 -1.59 7.64
CA VAL A 195 7.39 -2.64 8.48
C VAL A 195 8.51 -3.33 7.71
N THR A 196 9.72 -3.40 8.27
CA THR A 196 10.86 -4.06 7.62
C THR A 196 10.62 -5.56 7.43
N ALA A 197 11.16 -6.14 6.38
CA ALA A 197 10.87 -7.52 5.96
C ALA A 197 11.23 -8.58 7.01
N ASP A 198 12.21 -8.31 7.87
CA ASP A 198 12.65 -9.21 8.95
C ASP A 198 11.64 -9.35 10.11
N GLU A 199 10.62 -8.49 10.17
CA GLU A 199 9.53 -8.56 11.17
C GLU A 199 8.35 -9.44 10.71
N ILE A 200 8.31 -9.80 9.43
CA ILE A 200 7.20 -10.55 8.81
C ILE A 200 7.76 -11.80 8.13
N VAL A 201 7.24 -12.95 8.52
CA VAL A 201 7.65 -14.23 7.92
C VAL A 201 7.26 -14.26 6.44
N TYR A 202 8.21 -14.64 5.58
CA TYR A 202 7.97 -14.79 4.15
C TYR A 202 7.65 -16.27 3.78
N PRO A 203 6.67 -16.53 2.91
CA PRO A 203 5.69 -15.57 2.36
C PRO A 203 4.71 -15.08 3.44
N PRO A 204 4.26 -13.81 3.39
CA PRO A 204 3.35 -13.28 4.39
C PRO A 204 1.98 -13.96 4.34
N ALA A 205 1.49 -14.37 5.53
CA ALA A 205 0.17 -14.99 5.72
C ALA A 205 -0.59 -14.19 6.78
N LEU A 206 -1.00 -12.97 6.44
CA LEU A 206 -1.52 -11.96 7.35
C LEU A 206 -3.02 -11.75 7.12
N GLU A 207 -3.78 -11.57 8.20
CA GLU A 207 -5.17 -11.12 8.08
C GLU A 207 -5.19 -9.72 7.44
N ILE A 208 -6.08 -9.54 6.46
CA ILE A 208 -6.30 -8.28 5.76
C ILE A 208 -7.78 -7.94 5.81
N THR A 209 -8.11 -6.72 6.26
CA THR A 209 -9.50 -6.28 6.46
C THR A 209 -9.69 -4.84 6.04
N SER A 210 -10.92 -4.50 5.58
CA SER A 210 -11.37 -3.12 5.52
C SER A 210 -12.71 -2.92 6.22
N ARG A 211 -12.91 -1.70 6.75
CA ARG A 211 -14.17 -1.25 7.33
C ARG A 211 -14.54 0.10 6.72
N VAL A 212 -15.85 0.30 6.55
CA VAL A 212 -16.42 1.61 6.19
C VAL A 212 -17.41 1.98 7.27
N ASN A 213 -17.20 3.13 7.93
CA ASN A 213 -18.01 3.58 9.08
C ASN A 213 -18.12 2.50 10.18
N GLY A 214 -17.01 1.78 10.44
CA GLY A 214 -16.96 0.69 11.40
C GLY A 214 -17.55 -0.65 10.92
N GLU A 215 -18.30 -0.69 9.80
CA GLU A 215 -18.84 -1.93 9.22
C GLU A 215 -17.74 -2.69 8.48
N LEU A 216 -17.55 -3.96 8.82
CA LEU A 216 -16.61 -4.84 8.13
C LEU A 216 -17.06 -5.07 6.68
N ARG A 217 -16.21 -4.75 5.72
CA ARG A 217 -16.47 -4.87 4.29
C ARG A 217 -15.62 -5.96 3.62
N GLN A 218 -14.33 -5.90 3.81
CA GLN A 218 -13.40 -6.89 3.28
C GLN A 218 -12.76 -7.66 4.43
N LYS A 219 -12.59 -8.97 4.26
CA LYS A 219 -11.85 -9.83 5.17
C LYS A 219 -11.26 -11.01 4.42
N SER A 220 -9.93 -11.18 4.49
CA SER A 220 -9.22 -12.28 3.85
C SER A 220 -7.86 -12.52 4.53
N ASN A 221 -6.98 -13.26 3.85
CA ASN A 221 -5.61 -13.51 4.26
C ASN A 221 -4.68 -13.40 3.05
N THR A 222 -3.52 -12.78 3.21
CA THR A 222 -2.54 -12.58 2.12
C THR A 222 -1.96 -13.89 1.56
N ALA A 223 -2.10 -15.00 2.27
CA ALA A 223 -1.78 -16.34 1.75
C ALA A 223 -2.69 -16.79 0.60
N LEU A 224 -3.83 -16.12 0.38
CA LEU A 224 -4.81 -16.46 -0.65
C LEU A 224 -4.62 -15.71 -1.97
N LEU A 225 -3.50 -14.99 -2.13
CA LEU A 225 -3.10 -14.38 -3.39
C LEU A 225 -3.02 -15.44 -4.51
N ILE A 226 -3.67 -15.20 -5.65
CA ILE A 226 -3.63 -16.09 -6.84
C ILE A 226 -2.22 -16.13 -7.41
N THR A 227 -1.62 -14.95 -7.62
CA THR A 227 -0.23 -14.78 -8.04
C THR A 227 0.56 -14.35 -6.81
N SER A 228 1.42 -15.21 -6.31
CA SER A 228 2.23 -14.95 -5.11
C SER A 228 3.24 -13.82 -5.35
N ILE A 229 3.72 -13.18 -4.27
CA ILE A 229 4.75 -12.14 -4.35
C ILE A 229 5.99 -12.63 -5.11
N GLY A 230 6.41 -13.88 -4.89
CA GLY A 230 7.53 -14.48 -5.61
C GLY A 230 7.29 -14.56 -7.12
N GLN A 231 6.11 -15.03 -7.54
CA GLN A 231 5.73 -15.10 -8.96
C GLN A 231 5.63 -13.71 -9.60
N ILE A 232 5.09 -12.71 -8.88
CA ILE A 232 5.05 -11.32 -9.33
C ILE A 232 6.46 -10.80 -9.63
N LEU A 233 7.39 -10.99 -8.71
CA LEU A 233 8.77 -10.54 -8.89
C LEU A 233 9.47 -11.30 -10.02
N GLU A 234 9.32 -12.61 -10.13
CA GLU A 234 9.90 -13.40 -11.22
C GLU A 234 9.39 -12.94 -12.59
N GLU A 235 8.07 -12.72 -12.73
CA GLU A 235 7.47 -12.29 -13.98
C GLU A 235 7.94 -10.88 -14.38
N LEU A 236 7.81 -9.91 -13.49
CA LEU A 236 8.18 -8.52 -13.80
C LEU A 236 9.68 -8.36 -14.04
N THR A 237 10.51 -8.96 -13.19
CA THR A 237 11.98 -8.80 -13.30
C THR A 237 12.58 -9.58 -14.46
N GLY A 238 11.87 -10.54 -15.04
CA GLY A 238 12.28 -11.24 -16.25
C GLY A 238 12.42 -10.32 -17.47
N GLY A 239 11.72 -9.19 -17.50
CA GLY A 239 11.74 -8.23 -18.60
C GLY A 239 12.17 -6.82 -18.23
N MET A 240 12.08 -6.41 -16.95
CA MET A 240 12.39 -5.06 -16.49
C MET A 240 13.24 -5.08 -15.23
N THR A 241 13.98 -4.00 -14.97
CA THR A 241 14.69 -3.81 -13.70
C THR A 241 13.80 -3.01 -12.75
N LEU A 242 13.46 -3.59 -11.61
CA LEU A 242 12.79 -2.90 -10.52
C LEU A 242 13.83 -2.31 -9.57
N LEU A 243 13.73 -1.03 -9.27
CA LEU A 243 14.70 -0.30 -8.44
C LEU A 243 14.35 -0.35 -6.96
N PRO A 244 15.30 -0.07 -6.03
CA PRO A 244 14.99 0.14 -4.63
C PRO A 244 13.89 1.20 -4.47
N GLY A 245 12.95 0.96 -3.55
CA GLY A 245 11.77 1.82 -3.37
C GLY A 245 10.62 1.57 -4.34
N THR A 246 10.76 0.63 -5.31
CA THR A 246 9.59 0.19 -6.10
C THR A 246 8.52 -0.37 -5.17
N ILE A 247 7.29 0.10 -5.34
CA ILE A 247 6.11 -0.33 -4.56
C ILE A 247 5.24 -1.21 -5.44
N ILE A 248 4.85 -2.37 -4.92
CA ILE A 248 3.94 -3.31 -5.58
C ILE A 248 2.72 -3.51 -4.69
N ALA A 249 1.55 -3.08 -5.13
CA ALA A 249 0.25 -3.35 -4.52
C ALA A 249 -0.24 -4.72 -5.03
N THR A 250 -0.51 -5.65 -4.10
CA THR A 250 -0.63 -7.08 -4.45
C THR A 250 -2.04 -7.53 -4.80
N GLY A 251 -3.00 -6.59 -4.83
CA GLY A 251 -4.40 -6.88 -5.08
C GLY A 251 -5.24 -6.92 -3.81
N THR A 252 -6.54 -6.74 -3.99
CA THR A 252 -7.54 -6.64 -2.92
C THR A 252 -8.45 -7.86 -2.87
N PRO A 253 -8.95 -8.26 -1.68
CA PRO A 253 -9.97 -9.30 -1.54
C PRO A 253 -11.38 -8.80 -1.88
N ALA A 254 -12.36 -9.70 -1.97
CA ALA A 254 -13.78 -9.37 -2.12
C ALA A 254 -14.33 -8.49 -0.99
N GLY A 255 -15.45 -7.82 -1.25
CA GLY A 255 -16.13 -6.91 -0.32
C GLY A 255 -15.93 -5.43 -0.66
N VAL A 256 -15.45 -5.13 -1.87
CA VAL A 256 -15.39 -3.76 -2.40
C VAL A 256 -16.80 -3.21 -2.65
N GLY A 257 -16.94 -1.88 -2.64
CA GLY A 257 -18.26 -1.24 -2.75
C GLY A 257 -19.02 -1.61 -4.02
N MET A 258 -18.35 -1.76 -5.15
CA MET A 258 -18.98 -2.18 -6.40
C MET A 258 -19.53 -3.62 -6.36
N GLY A 259 -19.02 -4.47 -5.46
CA GLY A 259 -19.40 -5.89 -5.36
C GLY A 259 -20.73 -6.14 -4.65
N PHE A 260 -21.29 -5.13 -3.99
CA PHE A 260 -22.60 -5.24 -3.34
C PHE A 260 -23.77 -5.12 -4.33
N ASP A 261 -24.92 -5.65 -3.97
CA ASP A 261 -26.16 -5.50 -4.72
C ASP A 261 -27.26 -4.89 -3.81
N PRO A 262 -27.63 -3.60 -3.99
CA PRO A 262 -27.03 -2.63 -4.91
C PRO A 262 -25.60 -2.21 -4.49
N PRO A 263 -24.77 -1.68 -5.43
CA PRO A 263 -23.43 -1.18 -5.13
C PRO A 263 -23.40 -0.12 -4.02
N ARG A 264 -22.36 -0.12 -3.18
CA ARG A 264 -22.21 0.73 -2.00
C ARG A 264 -20.94 1.56 -2.07
N PHE A 265 -20.97 2.61 -2.91
CA PHE A 265 -19.85 3.53 -3.11
C PHE A 265 -19.68 4.51 -1.96
N LEU A 266 -18.43 4.94 -1.74
CA LEU A 266 -18.07 5.91 -0.71
C LEU A 266 -18.71 7.28 -0.96
N GLN A 267 -19.12 7.94 0.12
CA GLN A 267 -19.69 9.27 0.14
C GLN A 267 -18.87 10.22 1.02
N SER A 268 -19.02 11.54 0.82
CA SER A 268 -18.40 12.51 1.72
C SER A 268 -18.85 12.28 3.17
N GLY A 269 -17.87 12.29 4.09
CA GLY A 269 -18.05 11.98 5.50
C GLY A 269 -17.82 10.50 5.86
N ASP A 270 -17.75 9.59 4.88
CA ASP A 270 -17.41 8.19 5.19
C ASP A 270 -15.96 8.06 5.69
N THR A 271 -15.78 7.17 6.67
CA THR A 271 -14.47 6.75 7.15
C THR A 271 -14.12 5.37 6.60
N VAL A 272 -12.88 5.22 6.13
CA VAL A 272 -12.35 3.95 5.61
C VAL A 272 -11.17 3.53 6.47
N GLU A 273 -11.22 2.32 7.00
CA GLU A 273 -10.14 1.69 7.75
C GLU A 273 -9.64 0.49 6.95
N CYS A 274 -8.35 0.50 6.58
CA CYS A 274 -7.65 -0.60 5.94
C CYS A 274 -6.63 -1.16 6.93
N ALA A 275 -6.75 -2.42 7.33
CA ALA A 275 -5.90 -3.01 8.35
C ALA A 275 -5.24 -4.31 7.87
N ILE A 276 -3.97 -4.47 8.21
CA ILE A 276 -3.20 -5.71 7.98
C ILE A 276 -2.48 -6.09 9.28
N GLU A 277 -2.62 -7.35 9.64
CA GLU A 277 -1.98 -7.94 10.82
C GLU A 277 -0.47 -7.67 10.83
N GLY A 278 0.08 -7.27 12.00
CA GLY A 278 1.50 -6.96 12.17
C GLY A 278 1.94 -5.58 11.63
N ILE A 279 1.18 -4.98 10.70
CA ILE A 279 1.49 -3.65 10.13
C ILE A 279 0.73 -2.57 10.89
N GLY A 280 -0.60 -2.64 10.90
CA GLY A 280 -1.47 -1.68 11.57
C GLY A 280 -2.70 -1.32 10.75
N THR A 281 -3.35 -0.23 11.14
CA THR A 281 -4.58 0.28 10.50
C THR A 281 -4.31 1.64 9.88
N LEU A 282 -4.62 1.76 8.60
CA LEU A 282 -4.61 3.00 7.83
C LEU A 282 -6.04 3.55 7.78
N CYS A 283 -6.28 4.69 8.40
CA CYS A 283 -7.56 5.38 8.40
C CYS A 283 -7.57 6.54 7.41
N SER A 284 -8.71 6.78 6.78
CA SER A 284 -8.94 7.93 5.89
C SER A 284 -10.39 8.39 5.97
N THR A 285 -10.64 9.68 5.74
CA THR A 285 -11.98 10.26 5.66
C THR A 285 -12.24 10.80 4.26
N VAL A 286 -13.39 10.50 3.69
CA VAL A 286 -13.80 11.01 2.36
C VAL A 286 -14.32 12.44 2.49
N ILE A 287 -13.84 13.37 1.65
CA ILE A 287 -14.27 14.80 1.68
C ILE A 287 -14.79 15.26 0.33
#